data_ca63dd3bce508ba69bc57bb5ec87cefd
#
_entry.id   ca63dd3bce508ba69bc57bb5ec87cefd
#
_cell.length_a   1.000
_cell.length_b   1.000
_cell.length_c   1.000
_cell.angle_alpha   90.00
_cell.angle_beta   90.00
_cell.angle_gamma   90.00
#
_symmetry.space_group_name_H-M   'P 1'
#
loop_
_entity.id
_entity.type
_entity.pdbx_description
1 polymer ?
#
loop_
_entity_poly.entity_id
_entity_poly.type
_entity_poly.pdbx_seq_one_letter_code
_entity_poly.pdbx_strand_id
1 'polypeptide(L)'
;SIQALCRRQHVSLTNVYRVRNGDEYQFDDVNIKIFGGRHTENARGVYLPSEWDDDVESLDSELGWFGSLELQQYLITANDGSSVLIWGGMTTPDQKYRLQNLHPDLAILHLSPKQEPDVFGEMVKFIGPKVVIPHHYDMTKPLFDSNPVLLDRMLSAEQRAKYIVDGKFDEKAFVSAFANAIETWCPTAQMLRIEHHKWYQFGLAYAEEGSKPQQ
;
A
#
# COMPACT_ATOMS: atom_id res chain seq x y z
N SER A 1 12.47 17.96 8.65
CA SER A 1 13.34 17.89 7.49
C SER A 1 14.21 16.65 7.44
N ILE A 2 14.78 16.38 6.26
CA ILE A 2 15.67 15.23 6.01
C ILE A 2 16.90 15.29 6.94
N GLN A 3 17.48 16.46 7.17
CA GLN A 3 18.68 16.59 7.99
C GLN A 3 18.44 16.23 9.46
N ALA A 4 17.34 16.68 10.06
CA ALA A 4 16.99 16.33 11.43
C ALA A 4 16.72 14.83 11.57
N LEU A 5 16.00 14.22 10.60
CA LEU A 5 15.74 12.79 10.57
C LEU A 5 17.06 11.99 10.46
N CYS A 6 17.96 12.38 9.57
CA CYS A 6 19.26 11.73 9.40
C CYS A 6 20.11 11.79 10.67
N ARG A 7 20.20 12.97 11.29
CA ARG A 7 20.92 13.10 12.58
C ARG A 7 20.36 12.15 13.63
N ARG A 8 19.06 12.10 13.79
CA ARG A 8 18.41 11.26 14.79
C ARG A 8 18.57 9.77 14.51
N GLN A 9 18.46 9.36 13.25
CA GLN A 9 18.58 7.95 12.86
C GLN A 9 20.02 7.51 12.61
N HIS A 10 20.99 8.39 12.83
CA HIS A 10 22.41 8.16 12.56
C HIS A 10 22.69 7.69 11.11
N VAL A 11 21.90 8.23 10.16
CA VAL A 11 22.08 7.96 8.73
C VAL A 11 22.87 9.10 8.08
N SER A 12 23.89 8.77 7.31
CA SER A 12 24.62 9.76 6.53
C SER A 12 23.74 10.39 5.45
N LEU A 13 23.79 11.70 5.31
CA LEU A 13 23.09 12.42 4.24
C LEU A 13 23.51 11.94 2.83
N THR A 14 24.72 11.40 2.68
CA THR A 14 25.18 10.83 1.41
C THR A 14 24.42 9.58 0.98
N ASN A 15 23.73 8.93 1.91
CA ASN A 15 22.94 7.73 1.67
C ASN A 15 21.42 8.02 1.56
N VAL A 16 21.06 9.31 1.44
CA VAL A 16 19.65 9.72 1.40
C VAL A 16 19.36 10.46 0.09
N TYR A 17 18.41 9.93 -0.64
CA TYR A 17 17.91 10.50 -1.88
C TYR A 17 16.56 11.18 -1.62
N ARG A 18 16.48 12.46 -1.91
CA ARG A 18 15.22 13.20 -1.88
C ARG A 18 14.46 12.91 -3.16
N VAL A 19 13.32 12.25 -3.03
CA VAL A 19 12.50 11.86 -4.17
C VAL A 19 11.27 12.75 -4.33
N ARG A 20 10.80 12.87 -5.56
CA ARG A 20 9.58 13.58 -5.94
C ARG A 20 8.73 12.70 -6.86
N ASN A 21 7.45 13.02 -6.94
CA ASN A 21 6.57 12.38 -7.90
C ASN A 21 7.08 12.57 -9.33
N GLY A 22 7.25 11.47 -10.05
CA GLY A 22 7.75 11.42 -11.41
C GLY A 22 9.26 11.24 -11.53
N ASP A 23 10.00 11.24 -10.41
CA ASP A 23 11.43 10.92 -10.44
C ASP A 23 11.64 9.44 -10.80
N GLU A 24 12.77 9.19 -11.45
CA GLU A 24 13.25 7.86 -11.78
C GLU A 24 14.74 7.78 -11.47
N TYR A 25 15.15 6.76 -10.75
CA TYR A 25 16.53 6.53 -10.37
C TYR A 25 17.01 5.17 -10.87
N GLN A 26 18.17 5.18 -11.52
CA GLN A 26 18.87 3.96 -11.90
C GLN A 26 20.04 3.75 -10.93
N PHE A 27 20.04 2.63 -10.23
CA PHE A 27 21.14 2.11 -9.47
C PHE A 27 21.75 0.91 -10.22
N ASP A 28 22.85 0.35 -9.72
CA ASP A 28 23.55 -0.73 -10.42
C ASP A 28 22.61 -1.91 -10.74
N ASP A 29 21.82 -2.33 -9.77
CA ASP A 29 20.99 -3.54 -9.88
C ASP A 29 19.49 -3.27 -9.96
N VAL A 30 19.05 -2.03 -9.76
CA VAL A 30 17.61 -1.71 -9.72
C VAL A 30 17.30 -0.36 -10.34
N ASN A 31 16.13 -0.27 -10.97
CA ASN A 31 15.48 0.97 -11.35
C ASN A 31 14.33 1.25 -10.38
N ILE A 32 14.19 2.49 -9.93
CA ILE A 32 13.11 2.91 -9.03
C ILE A 32 12.35 4.08 -9.64
N LYS A 33 11.07 3.86 -9.97
CA LYS A 33 10.13 4.91 -10.39
C LYS A 33 9.27 5.35 -9.22
N ILE A 34 9.13 6.66 -9.06
CA ILE A 34 8.37 7.29 -7.99
C ILE A 34 7.05 7.85 -8.54
N PHE A 35 5.95 7.46 -7.89
CA PHE A 35 4.62 7.98 -8.18
C PHE A 35 4.11 8.75 -6.97
N GLY A 36 3.41 9.86 -7.19
CA GLY A 36 2.68 10.53 -6.13
C GLY A 36 1.51 9.68 -5.68
N GLY A 37 1.31 9.65 -4.39
CA GLY A 37 0.15 9.03 -3.75
C GLY A 37 -0.71 10.06 -3.03
N ARG A 38 -1.75 9.58 -2.37
CA ARG A 38 -2.62 10.39 -1.52
C ARG A 38 -2.87 9.66 -0.20
N HIS A 39 -2.61 10.33 0.90
CA HIS A 39 -2.95 9.80 2.22
C HIS A 39 -4.47 9.90 2.46
N THR A 40 -5.00 9.07 3.37
CA THR A 40 -6.39 9.22 3.82
C THR A 40 -6.57 10.55 4.53
N GLU A 41 -7.70 11.20 4.25
CA GLU A 41 -8.14 12.37 4.99
C GLU A 41 -8.50 11.99 6.43
N ASN A 42 -8.31 12.92 7.36
CA ASN A 42 -8.81 12.75 8.71
C ASN A 42 -10.36 12.77 8.73
N ALA A 43 -10.96 12.59 9.90
CA ALA A 43 -12.43 12.61 10.05
C ALA A 43 -13.11 13.95 9.66
N ARG A 44 -12.34 15.00 9.41
CA ARG A 44 -12.83 16.31 8.96
C ARG A 44 -12.65 16.53 7.46
N GLY A 45 -12.18 15.52 6.72
CA GLY A 45 -11.89 15.65 5.29
C GLY A 45 -10.63 16.47 5.00
N VAL A 46 -9.74 16.61 5.96
CA VAL A 46 -8.53 17.42 5.84
C VAL A 46 -7.30 16.52 5.94
N TYR A 47 -6.35 16.74 5.04
CA TYR A 47 -5.01 16.16 5.18
C TYR A 47 -4.29 16.78 6.38
N LEU A 48 -3.43 16.02 7.02
CA LEU A 48 -2.56 16.56 8.06
C LEU A 48 -1.46 17.39 7.38
N PRO A 49 -1.58 18.73 7.36
CA PRO A 49 -0.53 19.58 6.84
C PRO A 49 0.51 19.70 7.94
N SER A 50 1.68 19.13 7.76
CA SER A 50 2.79 19.47 8.63
C SER A 50 4.07 19.53 7.81
N GLU A 51 4.84 20.55 8.08
CA GLU A 51 6.22 20.62 7.67
C GLU A 51 7.06 20.28 8.90
N TRP A 52 8.04 19.43 8.68
CA TRP A 52 9.03 19.16 9.69
C TRP A 52 9.93 20.38 9.82
N ASP A 53 9.92 21.01 11.00
CA ASP A 53 10.85 22.08 11.32
C ASP A 53 12.24 21.47 11.59
N ASP A 54 13.25 21.99 10.91
CA ASP A 54 14.64 21.56 11.07
C ASP A 54 15.19 21.83 12.46
N ASP A 55 14.61 22.77 13.19
CA ASP A 55 15.04 23.19 14.52
C ASP A 55 14.42 22.36 15.63
N VAL A 56 13.53 21.43 15.32
CA VAL A 56 12.91 20.54 16.31
C VAL A 56 13.88 19.46 16.75
N GLU A 57 14.48 19.63 17.92
CA GLU A 57 15.42 18.68 18.50
C GLU A 57 14.74 17.44 19.09
N SER A 58 13.50 17.52 19.52
CA SER A 58 12.74 16.39 20.09
C SER A 58 11.57 16.00 19.20
N LEU A 59 11.47 14.70 18.94
CA LEU A 59 10.28 14.09 18.36
C LEU A 59 9.31 13.63 19.48
N ASP A 60 9.13 14.40 20.51
CA ASP A 60 7.98 14.22 21.39
C ASP A 60 6.76 14.59 20.55
N SER A 61 6.32 13.58 19.86
CA SER A 61 5.66 13.66 18.60
C SER A 61 4.21 14.01 18.78
N GLU A 62 3.86 15.15 18.34
CA GLU A 62 2.53 15.30 17.78
C GLU A 62 2.54 14.64 16.40
N LEU A 63 1.62 13.71 16.15
CA LEU A 63 1.41 13.06 14.84
C LEU A 63 1.32 14.07 13.67
N GLY A 64 1.03 15.33 13.97
CA GLY A 64 0.99 16.44 13.03
C GLY A 64 2.32 16.78 12.36
N TRP A 65 3.45 16.40 12.92
CA TRP A 65 4.77 16.73 12.38
C TRP A 65 5.14 15.93 11.14
N PHE A 66 4.49 14.78 10.93
CA PHE A 66 4.81 13.89 9.82
C PHE A 66 4.00 14.16 8.56
N GLY A 67 3.29 15.24 8.43
CA GLY A 67 2.55 15.60 7.23
C GLY A 67 2.03 14.46 6.37
N SER A 68 0.97 14.69 5.66
CA SER A 68 0.39 13.67 4.78
C SER A 68 0.17 14.17 3.35
N LEU A 69 0.78 15.31 3.01
CA LEU A 69 0.59 15.95 1.71
C LEU A 69 1.35 15.25 0.58
N GLU A 70 2.52 14.70 0.90
CA GLU A 70 3.38 14.04 -0.08
C GLU A 70 3.56 12.56 0.28
N LEU A 71 2.64 11.72 -0.15
CA LEU A 71 2.80 10.28 -0.09
C LEU A 71 3.44 9.78 -1.38
N GLN A 72 4.50 9.00 -1.27
CA GLN A 72 5.21 8.44 -2.41
C GLN A 72 4.93 6.95 -2.54
N GLN A 73 4.87 6.49 -3.78
CA GLN A 73 4.70 5.11 -4.18
C GLN A 73 5.88 4.71 -5.05
N TYR A 74 6.26 3.45 -5.03
CA TYR A 74 7.49 3.01 -5.66
C TYR A 74 7.26 1.79 -6.55
N LEU A 75 7.68 1.88 -7.81
CA LEU A 75 7.89 0.70 -8.65
C LEU A 75 9.39 0.41 -8.69
N ILE A 76 9.80 -0.72 -8.15
CA ILE A 76 11.18 -1.18 -8.09
C ILE A 76 11.32 -2.30 -9.12
N THR A 77 12.21 -2.13 -10.09
CA THR A 77 12.47 -3.10 -11.14
C THR A 77 13.93 -3.53 -11.09
N ALA A 78 14.18 -4.82 -10.93
CA ALA A 78 15.51 -5.38 -10.96
C ALA A 78 16.03 -5.57 -12.39
N ASN A 79 17.35 -5.77 -12.55
CA ASN A 79 17.99 -5.93 -13.87
C ASN A 79 17.49 -7.16 -14.65
N ASP A 80 16.98 -8.19 -13.98
CA ASP A 80 16.37 -9.36 -14.60
C ASP A 80 14.92 -9.12 -15.09
N GLY A 81 14.41 -7.89 -14.89
CA GLY A 81 13.07 -7.47 -15.26
C GLY A 81 12.01 -7.76 -14.21
N SER A 82 12.35 -8.44 -13.10
CA SER A 82 11.41 -8.65 -12.00
C SER A 82 11.05 -7.33 -11.33
N SER A 83 9.78 -7.16 -10.93
CA SER A 83 9.32 -5.87 -10.44
C SER A 83 8.33 -5.96 -9.27
N VAL A 84 8.45 -4.99 -8.37
CA VAL A 84 7.59 -4.85 -7.20
C VAL A 84 7.03 -3.43 -7.16
N LEU A 85 5.71 -3.33 -7.10
CA LEU A 85 5.01 -2.08 -6.82
C LEU A 85 4.66 -2.00 -5.34
N ILE A 86 5.10 -0.95 -4.67
CA ILE A 86 4.73 -0.66 -3.28
C ILE A 86 3.78 0.53 -3.29
N TRP A 87 2.53 0.28 -2.90
CA TRP A 87 1.46 1.27 -2.92
C TRP A 87 0.81 1.42 -1.54
N GLY A 88 1.13 2.50 -0.84
CA GLY A 88 0.69 2.77 0.53
C GLY A 88 -0.46 3.78 0.67
N GLY A 89 -1.04 4.23 -0.42
CA GLY A 89 -2.04 5.30 -0.40
C GLY A 89 -3.42 4.90 -0.92
N MET A 90 -4.36 5.83 -0.76
CA MET A 90 -5.68 5.74 -1.37
C MET A 90 -5.58 5.93 -2.89
N THR A 91 -6.42 5.22 -3.62
CA THR A 91 -6.52 5.38 -5.06
C THR A 91 -7.39 6.56 -5.41
N THR A 92 -6.87 7.44 -6.26
CA THR A 92 -7.64 8.53 -6.86
C THR A 92 -7.79 8.32 -8.36
N PRO A 93 -8.78 8.93 -9.04
CA PRO A 93 -8.97 8.74 -10.46
C PRO A 93 -7.74 9.08 -11.32
N ASP A 94 -6.98 10.12 -10.96
CA ASP A 94 -5.76 10.52 -11.65
C ASP A 94 -4.62 9.52 -11.44
N GLN A 95 -4.57 8.83 -10.30
CA GLN A 95 -3.59 7.81 -10.03
C GLN A 95 -3.79 6.56 -10.91
N LYS A 96 -5.03 6.23 -11.26
CA LYS A 96 -5.32 5.13 -12.18
C LYS A 96 -4.54 5.26 -13.48
N TYR A 97 -4.53 6.43 -14.09
CA TYR A 97 -3.81 6.65 -15.36
C TYR A 97 -2.30 6.45 -15.24
N ARG A 98 -1.72 6.81 -14.09
CA ARG A 98 -0.29 6.66 -13.84
C ARG A 98 0.13 5.22 -13.58
N LEU A 99 -0.80 4.42 -13.05
CA LEU A 99 -0.59 3.02 -12.72
C LEU A 99 -0.98 2.07 -13.85
N GLN A 100 -1.57 2.58 -14.90
CA GLN A 100 -2.07 1.76 -16.00
C GLN A 100 -0.94 0.99 -16.68
N ASN A 101 -1.14 -0.31 -16.84
CA ASN A 101 -0.25 -1.20 -17.57
C ASN A 101 1.18 -1.28 -17.00
N LEU A 102 1.36 -1.15 -15.70
CA LEU A 102 2.66 -1.35 -15.06
C LEU A 102 3.07 -2.82 -15.03
N HIS A 103 2.09 -3.72 -14.93
CA HIS A 103 2.27 -5.18 -14.89
C HIS A 103 3.38 -5.67 -13.95
N PRO A 104 3.46 -5.22 -12.69
CA PRO A 104 4.48 -5.70 -11.77
C PRO A 104 4.26 -7.17 -11.45
N ASP A 105 5.34 -7.90 -11.16
CA ASP A 105 5.23 -9.28 -10.70
C ASP A 105 4.54 -9.36 -9.35
N LEU A 106 4.86 -8.40 -8.48
CA LEU A 106 4.31 -8.29 -7.14
C LEU A 106 3.81 -6.87 -6.89
N ALA A 107 2.60 -6.73 -6.35
CA ALA A 107 2.08 -5.46 -5.87
C ALA A 107 1.73 -5.55 -4.38
N ILE A 108 2.38 -4.76 -3.56
CA ILE A 108 2.08 -4.60 -2.13
C ILE A 108 1.11 -3.43 -2.02
N LEU A 109 -0.17 -3.73 -1.77
CA LEU A 109 -1.25 -2.76 -1.87
C LEU A 109 -1.92 -2.51 -0.52
N HIS A 110 -2.12 -1.24 -0.22
CA HIS A 110 -2.78 -0.80 1.00
C HIS A 110 -4.28 -1.14 0.98
N LEU A 111 -4.76 -1.83 2.03
CA LEU A 111 -6.18 -2.00 2.30
C LEU A 111 -6.63 -1.09 3.44
N SER A 112 -7.68 -0.33 3.19
CA SER A 112 -8.32 0.53 4.18
C SER A 112 -9.80 0.21 4.30
N PRO A 113 -10.37 0.25 5.49
CA PRO A 113 -11.82 0.12 5.69
C PRO A 113 -12.64 1.19 4.95
N LYS A 114 -12.00 2.27 4.52
CA LYS A 114 -12.62 3.35 3.73
C LYS A 114 -12.64 3.08 2.22
N GLN A 115 -11.99 2.00 1.78
CA GLN A 115 -12.00 1.61 0.36
C GLN A 115 -13.17 0.67 0.10
N GLU A 116 -13.77 0.82 -1.08
CA GLU A 116 -14.74 -0.15 -1.58
C GLU A 116 -14.01 -1.28 -2.32
N PRO A 117 -14.35 -2.55 -2.06
CA PRO A 117 -13.70 -3.69 -2.70
C PRO A 117 -13.69 -3.63 -4.22
N ASP A 118 -14.81 -3.23 -4.84
CA ASP A 118 -14.89 -3.15 -6.31
C ASP A 118 -13.97 -2.07 -6.89
N VAL A 119 -13.88 -0.90 -6.23
CA VAL A 119 -12.94 0.16 -6.64
C VAL A 119 -11.49 -0.32 -6.53
N PHE A 120 -11.19 -1.10 -5.50
CA PHE A 120 -9.88 -1.71 -5.34
C PHE A 120 -9.60 -2.78 -6.41
N GLY A 121 -10.56 -3.66 -6.70
CA GLY A 121 -10.45 -4.67 -7.74
C GLY A 121 -10.23 -4.04 -9.13
N GLU A 122 -10.97 -2.99 -9.44
CA GLU A 122 -10.77 -2.21 -10.66
C GLU A 122 -9.36 -1.60 -10.74
N MET A 123 -8.84 -1.07 -9.62
CA MET A 123 -7.47 -0.58 -9.56
C MET A 123 -6.45 -1.70 -9.83
N VAL A 124 -6.63 -2.87 -9.23
CA VAL A 124 -5.76 -4.03 -9.48
C VAL A 124 -5.76 -4.41 -10.96
N LYS A 125 -6.93 -4.39 -11.61
CA LYS A 125 -7.04 -4.61 -13.06
C LYS A 125 -6.23 -3.59 -13.87
N PHE A 126 -6.25 -2.30 -13.50
CA PHE A 126 -5.47 -1.27 -14.19
C PHE A 126 -3.96 -1.45 -14.02
N ILE A 127 -3.52 -1.85 -12.85
CA ILE A 127 -2.12 -2.12 -12.54
C ILE A 127 -1.65 -3.39 -13.27
N GLY A 128 -2.45 -4.44 -13.26
CA GLY A 128 -2.18 -5.74 -13.88
C GLY A 128 -1.08 -6.56 -13.21
N PRO A 129 -1.00 -6.64 -11.86
CA PRO A 129 0.03 -7.43 -11.19
C PRO A 129 -0.24 -8.94 -11.33
N LYS A 130 0.80 -9.77 -11.17
CA LYS A 130 0.62 -11.22 -11.06
C LYS A 130 0.21 -11.63 -9.65
N VAL A 131 0.81 -11.00 -8.64
CA VAL A 131 0.54 -11.28 -7.23
C VAL A 131 0.23 -9.98 -6.49
N VAL A 132 -0.79 -9.99 -5.65
CA VAL A 132 -1.15 -8.90 -4.75
C VAL A 132 -0.91 -9.32 -3.31
N ILE A 133 -0.11 -8.58 -2.57
CA ILE A 133 0.04 -8.70 -1.12
C ILE A 133 -0.69 -7.52 -0.47
N PRO A 134 -1.78 -7.77 0.27
CA PRO A 134 -2.44 -6.71 1.01
C PRO A 134 -1.61 -6.34 2.25
N HIS A 135 -1.56 -5.06 2.57
CA HIS A 135 -0.96 -4.59 3.82
C HIS A 135 -1.84 -3.56 4.52
N HIS A 136 -1.48 -3.18 5.74
CA HIS A 136 -2.14 -2.18 6.58
C HIS A 136 -3.52 -2.59 7.14
N TYR A 137 -4.12 -3.67 6.70
CA TYR A 137 -5.42 -4.13 7.18
C TYR A 137 -5.33 -4.78 8.57
N ASP A 138 -4.20 -5.33 8.89
CA ASP A 138 -3.89 -6.07 10.09
C ASP A 138 -3.97 -5.24 11.39
N MET A 139 -3.75 -3.94 11.31
CA MET A 139 -3.97 -3.03 12.42
C MET A 139 -5.43 -2.61 12.62
N THR A 140 -6.29 -2.87 11.64
CA THR A 140 -7.69 -2.43 11.66
C THR A 140 -8.46 -3.10 12.79
N LYS A 141 -8.34 -4.42 12.91
CA LYS A 141 -9.02 -5.16 13.97
C LYS A 141 -8.56 -4.76 15.38
N PRO A 142 -7.25 -4.74 15.72
CA PRO A 142 -6.80 -4.26 17.02
C PRO A 142 -7.24 -2.83 17.34
N LEU A 143 -7.22 -1.94 16.34
CA LEU A 143 -7.65 -0.56 16.48
C LEU A 143 -9.13 -0.46 16.84
N PHE A 144 -9.99 -1.20 16.18
CA PHE A 144 -11.42 -1.21 16.43
C PHE A 144 -11.76 -1.92 17.75
N ASP A 145 -11.10 -3.02 18.07
CA ASP A 145 -11.28 -3.74 19.33
C ASP A 145 -10.89 -2.85 20.54
N SER A 146 -9.85 -2.02 20.40
CA SER A 146 -9.41 -1.10 21.45
C SER A 146 -10.23 0.21 21.51
N ASN A 147 -10.86 0.60 20.41
CA ASN A 147 -11.65 1.83 20.34
C ASN A 147 -12.90 1.66 19.45
N PRO A 148 -13.96 1.05 19.98
CA PRO A 148 -15.19 0.77 19.20
C PRO A 148 -15.87 2.02 18.63
N VAL A 149 -15.66 3.21 19.20
CA VAL A 149 -16.19 4.47 18.65
C VAL A 149 -15.66 4.77 17.26
N LEU A 150 -14.48 4.25 16.91
CA LEU A 150 -13.92 4.41 15.58
C LEU A 150 -14.71 3.66 14.51
N LEU A 151 -15.38 2.56 14.86
CA LEU A 151 -16.26 1.83 13.93
C LEU A 151 -17.31 2.76 13.33
N ASP A 152 -17.95 3.57 14.17
CA ASP A 152 -18.99 4.49 13.74
C ASP A 152 -18.45 5.66 12.88
N ARG A 153 -17.19 6.02 13.07
CA ARG A 153 -16.55 7.11 12.35
C ARG A 153 -15.91 6.70 11.04
N MET A 154 -15.46 5.46 10.95
CA MET A 154 -14.66 4.97 9.82
C MET A 154 -15.46 4.14 8.84
N LEU A 155 -16.51 3.44 9.30
CA LEU A 155 -17.32 2.56 8.47
C LEU A 155 -18.69 3.19 8.19
N SER A 156 -19.14 3.07 6.94
CA SER A 156 -20.54 3.36 6.57
C SER A 156 -21.49 2.35 7.25
N ALA A 157 -22.77 2.67 7.29
CA ALA A 157 -23.76 1.75 7.83
C ALA A 157 -23.76 0.40 7.08
N GLU A 158 -23.59 0.43 5.77
CA GLU A 158 -23.49 -0.76 4.92
C GLU A 158 -22.24 -1.59 5.24
N GLN A 159 -21.09 -0.95 5.36
CA GLN A 159 -19.83 -1.63 5.74
C GLN A 159 -19.91 -2.23 7.14
N ARG A 160 -20.55 -1.54 8.08
CA ARG A 160 -20.80 -2.09 9.43
C ARG A 160 -21.69 -3.33 9.39
N ALA A 161 -22.78 -3.27 8.63
CA ALA A 161 -23.66 -4.45 8.46
C ALA A 161 -22.92 -5.65 7.85
N LYS A 162 -21.90 -5.39 7.02
CA LYS A 162 -21.13 -6.43 6.32
C LYS A 162 -19.93 -6.95 7.13
N TYR A 163 -19.26 -6.09 7.91
CA TYR A 163 -17.99 -6.43 8.55
C TYR A 163 -18.02 -6.42 10.07
N ILE A 164 -19.16 -6.13 10.71
CA ILE A 164 -19.28 -6.17 12.16
C ILE A 164 -20.18 -7.35 12.54
N VAL A 165 -19.60 -8.31 13.26
CA VAL A 165 -20.30 -9.49 13.79
C VAL A 165 -20.16 -9.46 15.33
N ASP A 166 -21.27 -9.52 16.04
CA ASP A 166 -21.33 -9.45 17.51
C ASP A 166 -20.53 -8.26 18.11
N GLY A 167 -20.62 -7.10 17.44
CA GLY A 167 -19.93 -5.88 17.86
C GLY A 167 -18.43 -5.84 17.60
N LYS A 168 -17.88 -6.84 16.91
CA LYS A 168 -16.45 -6.96 16.58
C LYS A 168 -16.23 -6.91 15.08
N PHE A 169 -15.08 -6.37 14.68
CA PHE A 169 -14.68 -6.33 13.28
C PHE A 169 -14.27 -7.73 12.78
N ASP A 170 -14.96 -8.21 11.75
CA ASP A 170 -14.64 -9.45 11.06
C ASP A 170 -13.58 -9.19 9.96
N GLU A 171 -12.32 -9.27 10.35
CA GLU A 171 -11.19 -9.10 9.44
C GLU A 171 -11.20 -10.12 8.29
N LYS A 172 -11.65 -11.34 8.56
CA LYS A 172 -11.72 -12.40 7.54
C LYS A 172 -12.74 -12.05 6.46
N ALA A 173 -13.94 -11.62 6.84
CA ALA A 173 -14.95 -11.17 5.89
C ALA A 173 -14.47 -9.95 5.11
N PHE A 174 -13.82 -9.00 5.79
CA PHE A 174 -13.25 -7.81 5.16
C PHE A 174 -12.22 -8.17 4.08
N VAL A 175 -11.17 -8.93 4.43
CA VAL A 175 -10.13 -9.33 3.48
C VAL A 175 -10.69 -10.19 2.34
N SER A 176 -11.64 -11.08 2.64
CA SER A 176 -12.29 -11.91 1.62
C SER A 176 -13.07 -11.09 0.59
N ALA A 177 -13.70 -9.98 0.99
CA ALA A 177 -14.39 -9.10 0.05
C ALA A 177 -13.43 -8.50 -0.98
N PHE A 178 -12.23 -8.11 -0.58
CA PHE A 178 -11.20 -7.60 -1.50
C PHE A 178 -10.61 -8.71 -2.38
N ALA A 179 -10.42 -9.92 -1.84
CA ALA A 179 -9.98 -11.06 -2.63
C ALA A 179 -10.99 -11.41 -3.74
N ASN A 180 -12.28 -11.45 -3.41
CA ASN A 180 -13.35 -11.69 -4.38
C ASN A 180 -13.43 -10.57 -5.44
N ALA A 181 -13.20 -9.32 -5.06
CA ALA A 181 -13.14 -8.22 -6.01
C ALA A 181 -11.95 -8.35 -6.96
N ILE A 182 -10.78 -8.75 -6.47
CA ILE A 182 -9.62 -9.04 -7.34
C ILE A 182 -9.96 -10.18 -8.32
N GLU A 183 -10.53 -11.29 -7.84
CA GLU A 183 -10.92 -12.41 -8.67
C GLU A 183 -11.93 -12.00 -9.76
N THR A 184 -12.84 -11.08 -9.43
CA THR A 184 -13.84 -10.57 -10.37
C THR A 184 -13.22 -9.65 -11.43
N TRP A 185 -12.39 -8.70 -11.02
CA TRP A 185 -11.89 -7.64 -11.87
C TRP A 185 -10.57 -7.97 -12.58
N CYS A 186 -9.73 -8.78 -11.96
CA CYS A 186 -8.41 -9.20 -12.45
C CYS A 186 -8.15 -10.68 -12.14
N PRO A 187 -8.86 -11.62 -12.79
CA PRO A 187 -8.77 -13.05 -12.49
C PRO A 187 -7.40 -13.67 -12.72
N THR A 188 -6.51 -12.96 -13.39
CA THR A 188 -5.11 -13.37 -13.59
C THR A 188 -4.20 -13.02 -12.39
N ALA A 189 -4.65 -12.16 -11.48
CA ALA A 189 -3.91 -11.80 -10.29
C ALA A 189 -4.29 -12.71 -9.12
N GLN A 190 -3.28 -13.12 -8.35
CA GLN A 190 -3.49 -13.88 -7.13
C GLN A 190 -3.29 -13.01 -5.91
N MET A 191 -4.27 -12.95 -5.00
CA MET A 191 -4.08 -12.32 -3.69
C MET A 191 -3.41 -13.29 -2.73
N LEU A 192 -2.27 -12.88 -2.17
CA LEU A 192 -1.52 -13.66 -1.21
C LEU A 192 -1.51 -12.95 0.16
N ARG A 193 -2.15 -13.55 1.14
CA ARG A 193 -2.10 -13.10 2.52
C ARG A 193 -0.85 -13.67 3.19
N ILE A 194 0.07 -12.78 3.58
CA ILE A 194 1.27 -13.17 4.32
C ILE A 194 1.01 -13.09 5.83
N GLU A 195 1.69 -13.95 6.60
CA GLU A 195 1.60 -13.98 8.07
C GLU A 195 2.74 -13.17 8.69
N HIS A 196 2.46 -12.49 9.79
CA HIS A 196 3.46 -11.76 10.56
C HIS A 196 4.59 -12.69 11.05
N HIS A 197 5.80 -12.16 11.09
CA HIS A 197 7.00 -12.87 11.58
C HIS A 197 7.37 -14.13 10.78
N LYS A 198 6.84 -14.31 9.57
CA LYS A 198 7.27 -15.35 8.64
C LYS A 198 8.09 -14.76 7.50
N TRP A 199 9.09 -15.51 7.08
CA TRP A 199 9.85 -15.21 5.88
C TRP A 199 9.19 -15.86 4.68
N TYR A 200 9.09 -15.10 3.60
CA TYR A 200 8.58 -15.56 2.31
C TYR A 200 9.62 -15.33 1.25
N GLN A 201 9.88 -16.34 0.45
CA GLN A 201 10.72 -16.22 -0.73
C GLN A 201 9.83 -16.35 -1.96
N PHE A 202 9.86 -15.34 -2.82
CA PHE A 202 9.18 -15.35 -4.09
C PHE A 202 10.17 -15.74 -5.18
N GLY A 203 9.82 -16.70 -6.02
CA GLY A 203 10.58 -17.09 -7.19
C GLY A 203 9.72 -16.90 -8.44
N LEU A 204 10.31 -16.35 -9.50
CA LEU A 204 9.70 -16.34 -10.82
C LEU A 204 10.10 -17.65 -11.52
N ALA A 205 9.11 -18.47 -11.86
CA ALA A 205 9.33 -19.64 -12.70
C ALA A 205 8.94 -19.29 -14.13
N TYR A 206 9.88 -19.41 -15.05
CA TYR A 206 9.60 -19.31 -16.48
C TYR A 206 9.02 -20.66 -16.94
N ALA A 207 7.79 -20.65 -17.46
CA ALA A 207 7.24 -21.80 -18.15
C ALA A 207 7.17 -21.47 -19.65
N GLU A 208 7.88 -22.22 -20.48
CA GLU A 208 7.66 -22.15 -21.93
C GLU A 208 6.23 -22.62 -22.23
N GLU A 209 5.47 -21.83 -22.97
CA GLU A 209 4.18 -22.26 -23.51
C GLU A 209 4.41 -23.50 -24.41
N GLY A 210 3.97 -24.66 -23.93
CA GLY A 210 4.05 -25.92 -24.69
C GLY A 210 4.52 -27.12 -23.90
N SER A 211 5.17 -26.99 -22.77
CA SER A 211 5.52 -28.11 -21.90
C SER A 211 4.35 -28.43 -20.97
N LYS A 212 3.46 -29.36 -21.39
CA LYS A 212 2.55 -30.00 -20.44
C LYS A 212 3.38 -30.78 -19.42
N PRO A 213 3.12 -30.67 -18.10
CA PRO A 213 3.77 -31.56 -17.16
C PRO A 213 3.45 -33.01 -17.56
N GLN A 214 4.46 -33.80 -17.77
CA GLN A 214 4.29 -35.25 -17.88
C GLN A 214 3.80 -35.74 -16.52
N GLN A 215 2.64 -36.38 -16.52
CA GLN A 215 2.02 -37.05 -15.37
C GLN A 215 2.89 -38.21 -14.88
#